data_0ea03d6b34fe397aae41e8cd6ad3dfef
#
_entry.id   0ea03d6b34fe397aae41e8cd6ad3dfef
#
_cell.length_a   1.000
_cell.length_b   1.000
_cell.length_c   1.000
_cell.angle_alpha   90.00
_cell.angle_beta   90.00
_cell.angle_gamma   90.00
#
_symmetry.space_group_name_H-M   'P 1'
#
loop_
_entity.id
_entity.type
_entity.pdbx_description
1 polymer ?
#
loop_
_entity_poly.entity_id
_entity_poly.type
_entity_poly.pdbx_seq_one_letter_code
_entity_poly.pdbx_strand_id
1 'polypeptide(L)'
;MERWVEQATRAAANPKLVIVEAAKGTNRISLTEADEIRAHGQYDPHTWLSLSCAQQEVKNIAEALAAADKANADFYRKNAEYNQKLQALLVAYQKKFSKLEQKNFVTGHAAFAYLCRDFGLQQQSIEDVFASGEPSAQNLAKLTAYCKEHNVKTIFVEEAVRPKTSETLAREVGATTQEIYTIECSNGEKTYLTRMEENLDATYK
;
A
#
# COMPACT_ATOMS: atom_id res chain seq x y z
N MET A 1 -2.37 10.62 -10.28
CA MET A 1 -1.18 9.95 -9.80
C MET A 1 0.04 10.80 -10.09
N GLU A 2 1.17 10.39 -10.56
CA GLU A 2 2.36 11.24 -10.73
C GLU A 2 2.19 12.29 -11.85
N ARG A 3 1.48 13.38 -11.58
CA ARG A 3 1.23 14.46 -12.55
C ARG A 3 2.51 15.11 -13.07
N TRP A 4 3.61 14.96 -12.32
CA TRP A 4 4.93 15.45 -12.72
C TRP A 4 5.58 14.63 -13.83
N VAL A 5 5.14 13.38 -14.11
CA VAL A 5 5.74 12.47 -15.09
C VAL A 5 5.77 13.09 -16.50
N GLU A 6 4.67 13.70 -16.94
CA GLU A 6 4.64 14.35 -18.27
C GLU A 6 5.66 15.49 -18.38
N GLN A 7 5.77 16.30 -17.33
CA GLN A 7 6.73 17.40 -17.30
C GLN A 7 8.17 16.90 -17.27
N ALA A 8 8.46 15.90 -16.42
CA ALA A 8 9.78 15.26 -16.34
C ALA A 8 10.15 14.60 -17.68
N THR A 9 9.21 13.93 -18.33
CA THR A 9 9.43 13.31 -19.65
C THR A 9 9.79 14.34 -20.71
N ARG A 10 9.08 15.47 -20.75
CA ARG A 10 9.39 16.57 -21.68
C ARG A 10 10.76 17.18 -21.39
N ALA A 11 11.08 17.38 -20.11
CA ALA A 11 12.37 17.93 -19.67
C ALA A 11 13.55 17.01 -19.99
N ALA A 12 13.36 15.69 -19.95
CA ALA A 12 14.38 14.72 -20.30
C ALA A 12 14.82 14.79 -21.76
N ALA A 13 13.97 15.35 -22.66
CA ALA A 13 14.23 15.56 -24.09
C ALA A 13 14.85 14.32 -24.79
N ASN A 14 14.51 13.11 -24.31
CA ASN A 14 15.02 11.86 -24.83
C ASN A 14 13.94 11.15 -25.66
N PRO A 15 14.04 11.12 -27.00
CA PRO A 15 13.05 10.49 -27.87
C PRO A 15 13.02 8.95 -27.75
N LYS A 16 14.02 8.35 -27.08
CA LYS A 16 14.08 6.91 -26.83
C LYS A 16 13.61 6.53 -25.42
N LEU A 17 13.14 7.48 -24.63
CA LEU A 17 12.65 7.21 -23.28
C LEU A 17 11.40 6.33 -23.35
N VAL A 18 11.45 5.20 -22.66
CA VAL A 18 10.31 4.30 -22.50
C VAL A 18 9.66 4.59 -21.15
N ILE A 19 8.38 4.93 -21.16
CA ILE A 19 7.60 5.17 -19.95
C ILE A 19 6.72 3.95 -19.72
N VAL A 20 6.79 3.40 -18.51
CA VAL A 20 6.03 2.22 -18.12
C VAL A 20 5.09 2.58 -16.98
N GLU A 21 3.80 2.42 -17.19
CA GLU A 21 2.79 2.46 -16.13
C GLU A 21 2.75 1.07 -15.48
N ALA A 22 3.47 0.90 -14.36
CA ALA A 22 3.58 -0.40 -13.70
C ALA A 22 2.21 -0.95 -13.26
N ALA A 23 1.34 -0.09 -12.72
CA ALA A 23 0.01 -0.46 -12.25
C ALA A 23 -1.03 -0.69 -13.37
N LYS A 24 -0.65 -0.64 -14.65
CA LYS A 24 -1.58 -0.88 -15.76
C LYS A 24 -2.20 -2.28 -15.70
N GLY A 25 -3.53 -2.34 -15.76
CA GLY A 25 -4.28 -3.61 -15.72
C GLY A 25 -4.49 -4.19 -14.32
N THR A 26 -4.05 -3.51 -13.27
CA THR A 26 -4.45 -3.85 -11.90
C THR A 26 -5.92 -3.48 -11.66
N ASN A 27 -6.57 -4.18 -10.74
CA ASN A 27 -7.92 -3.83 -10.31
C ASN A 27 -7.85 -2.62 -9.36
N ARG A 28 -8.00 -1.40 -9.90
CA ARG A 28 -7.82 -0.14 -9.17
C ARG A 28 -9.00 0.15 -8.24
N ILE A 29 -8.70 0.72 -7.08
CA ILE A 29 -9.67 1.25 -6.13
C ILE A 29 -9.92 2.71 -6.49
N SER A 30 -11.19 3.09 -6.73
CA SER A 30 -11.57 4.47 -6.99
C SER A 30 -11.66 5.26 -5.70
N LEU A 31 -11.16 6.50 -5.73
CA LEU A 31 -11.40 7.47 -4.68
C LEU A 31 -12.86 7.94 -4.72
N THR A 32 -13.38 8.33 -3.59
CA THR A 32 -14.77 8.81 -3.43
C THR A 32 -14.85 10.31 -3.18
N GLU A 33 -13.82 10.88 -2.56
CA GLU A 33 -13.80 12.30 -2.20
C GLU A 33 -13.47 13.18 -3.40
N ALA A 34 -14.36 14.13 -3.71
CA ALA A 34 -14.24 14.97 -4.92
C ALA A 34 -12.97 15.84 -4.93
N ASP A 35 -12.53 16.30 -3.77
CA ASP A 35 -11.32 17.13 -3.65
C ASP A 35 -10.05 16.30 -3.84
N GLU A 36 -9.98 15.07 -3.32
CA GLU A 36 -8.90 14.12 -3.57
C GLU A 36 -8.81 13.76 -5.06
N ILE A 37 -9.95 13.44 -5.69
CA ILE A 37 -10.02 13.14 -7.12
C ILE A 37 -9.50 14.32 -7.95
N ARG A 38 -9.87 15.54 -7.60
CA ARG A 38 -9.43 16.75 -8.28
C ARG A 38 -7.93 17.01 -8.11
N ALA A 39 -7.41 16.79 -6.91
CA ALA A 39 -6.01 17.03 -6.58
C ALA A 39 -5.09 15.94 -7.11
N HIS A 40 -5.46 14.67 -6.99
CA HIS A 40 -4.57 13.54 -7.15
C HIS A 40 -4.96 12.56 -8.27
N GLY A 41 -6.20 12.64 -8.79
CA GLY A 41 -6.72 11.73 -9.82
C GLY A 41 -7.73 10.74 -9.23
N GLN A 42 -8.26 9.87 -10.08
CA GLN A 42 -9.45 9.05 -9.79
C GLN A 42 -9.17 7.86 -8.85
N TYR A 43 -7.93 7.42 -8.73
CA TYR A 43 -7.61 6.15 -8.08
C TYR A 43 -6.64 6.32 -6.92
N ASP A 44 -6.82 5.49 -5.89
CA ASP A 44 -5.85 5.26 -4.84
C ASP A 44 -4.52 4.79 -5.46
N PRO A 45 -3.39 5.44 -5.17
CA PRO A 45 -2.10 5.13 -5.80
C PRO A 45 -1.42 3.88 -5.23
N HIS A 46 -1.76 3.40 -4.03
CA HIS A 46 -0.99 2.44 -3.23
C HIS A 46 -1.10 0.98 -3.71
N THR A 47 -1.10 0.76 -5.04
CA THR A 47 -1.27 -0.58 -5.64
C THR A 47 -0.18 -1.56 -5.23
N TRP A 48 1.05 -1.09 -5.00
CA TRP A 48 2.19 -1.92 -4.60
C TRP A 48 2.02 -2.58 -3.22
N LEU A 49 1.11 -2.09 -2.36
CA LEU A 49 0.80 -2.71 -1.06
C LEU A 49 -0.12 -3.94 -1.17
N SER A 50 -0.57 -4.27 -2.38
CA SER A 50 -1.30 -5.51 -2.66
C SER A 50 -0.37 -6.51 -3.35
N LEU A 51 -0.26 -7.72 -2.82
CA LEU A 51 0.51 -8.79 -3.45
C LEU A 51 -0.07 -9.19 -4.82
N SER A 52 -1.39 -9.11 -5.00
CA SER A 52 -2.04 -9.38 -6.29
C SER A 52 -1.73 -8.29 -7.33
N CYS A 53 -1.72 -7.02 -6.94
CA CYS A 53 -1.34 -5.93 -7.84
C CYS A 53 0.17 -5.95 -8.15
N ALA A 54 1.01 -6.18 -7.14
CA ALA A 54 2.47 -6.25 -7.31
C ALA A 54 2.88 -7.33 -8.33
N GLN A 55 2.19 -8.45 -8.40
CA GLN A 55 2.43 -9.47 -9.42
C GLN A 55 2.19 -8.93 -10.84
N GLN A 56 1.14 -8.13 -11.04
CA GLN A 56 0.87 -7.49 -12.33
C GLN A 56 1.93 -6.42 -12.64
N GLU A 57 2.35 -5.65 -11.64
CA GLU A 57 3.40 -4.65 -11.80
C GLU A 57 4.74 -5.26 -12.19
N VAL A 58 5.16 -6.34 -11.53
CA VAL A 58 6.37 -7.11 -11.89
C VAL A 58 6.30 -7.58 -13.34
N LYS A 59 5.16 -8.10 -13.78
CA LYS A 59 4.96 -8.53 -15.16
C LYS A 59 5.09 -7.37 -16.14
N ASN A 60 4.42 -6.25 -15.87
CA ASN A 60 4.46 -5.08 -16.75
C ASN A 60 5.89 -4.51 -16.89
N ILE A 61 6.64 -4.44 -15.78
CA ILE A 61 8.02 -3.98 -15.76
C ILE A 61 8.92 -4.94 -16.56
N ALA A 62 8.81 -6.25 -16.31
CA ALA A 62 9.63 -7.26 -16.99
C ALA A 62 9.41 -7.27 -18.51
N GLU A 63 8.16 -7.19 -18.97
CA GLU A 63 7.86 -7.15 -20.41
C GLU A 63 8.34 -5.83 -21.06
N ALA A 64 8.23 -4.70 -20.35
CA ALA A 64 8.74 -3.44 -20.86
C ALA A 64 10.27 -3.45 -20.99
N LEU A 65 10.98 -4.00 -20.01
CA LEU A 65 12.44 -4.17 -20.04
C LEU A 65 12.84 -5.14 -21.16
N ALA A 66 12.16 -6.28 -21.31
CA ALA A 66 12.40 -7.26 -22.36
C ALA A 66 12.16 -6.68 -23.78
N ALA A 67 11.19 -5.78 -23.92
CA ALA A 67 10.94 -5.10 -25.19
C ALA A 67 12.01 -4.03 -25.51
N ALA A 68 12.48 -3.30 -24.50
CA ALA A 68 13.49 -2.25 -24.65
C ALA A 68 14.89 -2.82 -24.83
N ASP A 69 15.23 -3.93 -24.19
CA ASP A 69 16.54 -4.62 -24.25
C ASP A 69 16.34 -6.08 -24.65
N LYS A 70 16.18 -6.29 -25.94
CA LYS A 70 15.93 -7.62 -26.51
C LYS A 70 17.05 -8.63 -26.27
N ALA A 71 18.29 -8.17 -26.12
CA ALA A 71 19.44 -9.04 -25.88
C ALA A 71 19.35 -9.72 -24.51
N ASN A 72 18.74 -9.08 -23.54
CA ASN A 72 18.56 -9.58 -22.17
C ASN A 72 17.10 -9.94 -21.84
N ALA A 73 16.22 -10.09 -22.83
CA ALA A 73 14.79 -10.33 -22.61
C ALA A 73 14.50 -11.54 -21.71
N ASP A 74 15.23 -12.64 -21.90
CA ASP A 74 15.06 -13.86 -21.11
C ASP A 74 15.50 -13.68 -19.65
N PHE A 75 16.53 -12.85 -19.41
CA PHE A 75 16.96 -12.49 -18.06
C PHE A 75 15.84 -11.74 -17.32
N TYR A 76 15.20 -10.75 -17.96
CA TYR A 76 14.11 -10.00 -17.34
C TYR A 76 12.89 -10.89 -17.04
N ARG A 77 12.50 -11.75 -18.00
CA ARG A 77 11.39 -12.69 -17.82
C ARG A 77 11.67 -13.71 -16.71
N LYS A 78 12.90 -14.23 -16.65
CA LYS A 78 13.31 -15.14 -15.58
C LYS A 78 13.25 -14.46 -14.20
N ASN A 79 13.66 -13.20 -14.09
CA ASN A 79 13.53 -12.46 -12.83
C ASN A 79 12.06 -12.24 -12.44
N ALA A 80 11.14 -12.19 -13.39
CA ALA A 80 9.70 -12.11 -13.11
C ALA A 80 9.13 -13.40 -12.48
N GLU A 81 9.87 -14.51 -12.44
CA GLU A 81 9.52 -15.71 -11.65
C GLU A 81 9.45 -15.40 -10.14
N TYR A 82 9.95 -14.23 -9.72
CA TYR A 82 9.71 -13.65 -8.40
C TYR A 82 8.21 -13.62 -8.03
N ASN A 83 7.33 -13.51 -9.02
CA ASN A 83 5.89 -13.61 -8.84
C ASN A 83 5.43 -14.91 -8.17
N GLN A 84 6.17 -16.01 -8.31
CA GLN A 84 5.86 -17.27 -7.61
C GLN A 84 5.98 -17.10 -6.10
N LYS A 85 6.96 -16.30 -5.63
CA LYS A 85 7.14 -16.00 -4.20
C LYS A 85 6.01 -15.10 -3.69
N LEU A 86 5.62 -14.09 -4.48
CA LEU A 86 4.49 -13.21 -4.14
C LEU A 86 3.18 -13.99 -4.07
N GLN A 87 2.94 -14.89 -5.03
CA GLN A 87 1.76 -15.76 -5.03
C GLN A 87 1.74 -16.72 -3.84
N ALA A 88 2.88 -17.32 -3.49
CA ALA A 88 2.98 -18.21 -2.33
C ALA A 88 2.66 -17.47 -1.02
N LEU A 89 3.20 -16.26 -0.86
CA LEU A 89 2.92 -15.40 0.28
C LEU A 89 1.44 -15.02 0.35
N LEU A 90 0.85 -14.58 -0.77
CA LEU A 90 -0.57 -14.23 -0.88
C LEU A 90 -1.46 -15.39 -0.40
N VAL A 91 -1.29 -16.58 -0.98
CA VAL A 91 -2.11 -17.75 -0.65
C VAL A 91 -1.94 -18.19 0.79
N ALA A 92 -0.71 -18.19 1.31
CA ALA A 92 -0.42 -18.57 2.70
C ALA A 92 -1.15 -17.66 3.69
N TYR A 93 -1.11 -16.35 3.46
CA TYR A 93 -1.74 -15.39 4.36
C TYR A 93 -3.26 -15.27 4.14
N GLN A 94 -3.78 -15.42 2.92
CA GLN A 94 -5.23 -15.54 2.72
C GLN A 94 -5.83 -16.66 3.56
N LYS A 95 -5.13 -17.81 3.62
CA LYS A 95 -5.55 -18.94 4.46
C LYS A 95 -5.49 -18.62 5.96
N LYS A 96 -4.48 -17.85 6.42
CA LYS A 96 -4.40 -17.39 7.80
C LYS A 96 -5.54 -16.40 8.11
N PHE A 97 -5.66 -15.34 7.30
CA PHE A 97 -6.62 -14.25 7.50
C PHE A 97 -8.08 -14.69 7.36
N SER A 98 -8.38 -15.73 6.56
CA SER A 98 -9.74 -16.25 6.44
C SER A 98 -10.31 -16.80 7.78
N LYS A 99 -9.45 -17.10 8.74
CA LYS A 99 -9.81 -17.61 10.06
C LYS A 99 -9.92 -16.52 11.12
N LEU A 100 -9.55 -15.28 10.81
CA LEU A 100 -9.67 -14.17 11.75
C LEU A 100 -11.13 -13.75 11.89
N GLU A 101 -11.59 -13.66 13.13
CA GLU A 101 -12.90 -13.09 13.47
C GLU A 101 -12.88 -11.56 13.40
N GLN A 102 -11.79 -10.94 13.87
CA GLN A 102 -11.59 -9.49 13.80
C GLN A 102 -10.94 -9.11 12.48
N LYS A 103 -11.58 -8.22 11.76
CA LYS A 103 -11.13 -7.73 10.44
C LYS A 103 -10.73 -6.26 10.45
N ASN A 104 -10.77 -5.63 11.62
CA ASN A 104 -10.47 -4.21 11.77
C ASN A 104 -8.97 -3.96 11.62
N PHE A 105 -8.64 -2.99 10.77
CA PHE A 105 -7.28 -2.60 10.46
C PHE A 105 -7.17 -1.08 10.52
N VAL A 106 -6.57 -0.55 11.58
CA VAL A 106 -6.51 0.90 11.87
C VAL A 106 -5.10 1.41 11.69
N THR A 107 -4.92 2.42 10.82
CA THR A 107 -3.63 2.97 10.42
C THR A 107 -3.54 4.50 10.62
N GLY A 108 -2.35 5.07 10.48
CA GLY A 108 -2.13 6.51 10.46
C GLY A 108 -2.81 7.15 9.24
N HIS A 109 -2.49 6.71 8.02
CA HIS A 109 -3.21 7.15 6.82
C HIS A 109 -3.79 5.98 6.01
N ALA A 110 -4.65 6.27 5.04
CA ALA A 110 -5.43 5.26 4.32
C ALA A 110 -4.66 4.61 3.14
N ALA A 111 -3.40 4.20 3.35
CA ALA A 111 -2.58 3.62 2.28
C ALA A 111 -2.87 2.14 1.96
N PHE A 112 -3.52 1.41 2.84
CA PHE A 112 -3.55 -0.06 2.81
C PHE A 112 -4.83 -0.67 2.23
N ALA A 113 -5.65 0.10 1.50
CA ALA A 113 -6.92 -0.39 0.96
C ALA A 113 -6.75 -1.61 0.04
N TYR A 114 -5.69 -1.65 -0.75
CA TYR A 114 -5.39 -2.79 -1.63
C TYR A 114 -4.91 -4.03 -0.85
N LEU A 115 -4.09 -3.85 0.20
CA LEU A 115 -3.73 -4.93 1.13
C LEU A 115 -4.99 -5.48 1.82
N CYS A 116 -5.81 -4.60 2.35
CA CYS A 116 -7.06 -4.98 3.02
C CYS A 116 -7.97 -5.77 2.10
N ARG A 117 -8.08 -5.39 0.82
CA ARG A 117 -8.83 -6.13 -0.19
C ARG A 117 -8.28 -7.54 -0.41
N ASP A 118 -6.96 -7.72 -0.51
CA ASP A 118 -6.33 -9.02 -0.73
C ASP A 118 -6.62 -10.01 0.42
N PHE A 119 -6.79 -9.50 1.63
CA PHE A 119 -6.93 -10.31 2.85
C PHE A 119 -8.29 -10.19 3.56
N GLY A 120 -9.24 -9.44 2.99
CA GLY A 120 -10.59 -9.27 3.54
C GLY A 120 -10.61 -8.49 4.85
N LEU A 121 -9.70 -7.52 5.03
CA LEU A 121 -9.64 -6.62 6.16
C LEU A 121 -10.48 -5.35 5.90
N GLN A 122 -10.79 -4.62 6.96
CA GLN A 122 -11.55 -3.36 6.93
C GLN A 122 -10.66 -2.23 7.45
N GLN A 123 -10.13 -1.43 6.53
CA GLN A 123 -9.29 -0.30 6.89
C GLN A 123 -10.11 0.85 7.47
N GLN A 124 -9.59 1.43 8.55
CA GLN A 124 -9.90 2.76 9.06
C GLN A 124 -8.59 3.51 9.26
N SER A 125 -8.60 4.84 9.16
CA SER A 125 -7.39 5.64 9.27
C SER A 125 -7.63 6.98 9.96
N ILE A 126 -6.56 7.55 10.50
CA ILE A 126 -6.56 8.88 11.11
C ILE A 126 -6.60 9.94 10.01
N GLU A 127 -5.84 9.75 8.94
CA GLU A 127 -5.70 10.64 7.79
C GLU A 127 -6.21 9.97 6.51
N ASP A 128 -6.46 10.77 5.49
CA ASP A 128 -6.90 10.33 4.16
C ASP A 128 -5.84 9.53 3.40
N VAL A 129 -6.13 9.19 2.13
CA VAL A 129 -5.26 8.40 1.25
C VAL A 129 -3.91 9.09 0.96
N PHE A 130 -3.85 10.41 1.04
CA PHE A 130 -2.66 11.20 0.70
C PHE A 130 -2.00 11.83 1.91
N ALA A 131 -2.48 11.54 3.12
CA ALA A 131 -2.03 12.17 4.36
C ALA A 131 -1.99 13.71 4.25
N SER A 132 -3.01 14.29 3.61
CA SER A 132 -3.10 15.70 3.26
C SER A 132 -3.72 16.50 4.40
N GLY A 133 -2.88 17.17 5.19
CA GLY A 133 -3.32 18.09 6.24
C GLY A 133 -3.36 17.48 7.63
N GLU A 134 -3.92 18.24 8.57
CA GLU A 134 -4.05 17.80 9.96
C GLU A 134 -5.36 17.00 10.15
N PRO A 135 -5.33 15.91 10.90
CA PRO A 135 -6.53 15.14 11.20
C PRO A 135 -7.59 16.00 11.87
N SER A 136 -8.82 16.00 11.37
CA SER A 136 -9.89 16.75 11.98
C SER A 136 -10.30 16.16 13.33
N ALA A 137 -10.62 17.01 14.31
CA ALA A 137 -11.11 16.58 15.62
C ALA A 137 -12.37 15.69 15.49
N GLN A 138 -13.21 15.97 14.50
CA GLN A 138 -14.40 15.16 14.22
C GLN A 138 -14.05 13.75 13.74
N ASN A 139 -13.09 13.61 12.83
CA ASN A 139 -12.65 12.32 12.34
C ASN A 139 -11.98 11.50 13.45
N LEU A 140 -11.14 12.13 14.27
CA LEU A 140 -10.54 11.47 15.44
C LEU A 140 -11.59 10.99 16.43
N ALA A 141 -12.64 11.78 16.70
CA ALA A 141 -13.74 11.36 17.58
C ALA A 141 -14.52 10.15 17.01
N LYS A 142 -14.82 10.16 15.71
CA LYS A 142 -15.47 9.02 15.03
C LYS A 142 -14.60 7.77 15.09
N LEU A 143 -13.31 7.91 14.81
CA LEU A 143 -12.37 6.78 14.83
C LEU A 143 -12.19 6.23 16.25
N THR A 144 -12.14 7.10 17.26
CA THR A 144 -12.11 6.69 18.68
C THR A 144 -13.35 5.87 19.05
N ALA A 145 -14.54 6.33 18.64
CA ALA A 145 -15.79 5.60 18.88
C ALA A 145 -15.76 4.24 18.18
N TYR A 146 -15.36 4.19 16.91
CA TYR A 146 -15.20 2.95 16.15
C TYR A 146 -14.25 1.97 16.83
N CYS A 147 -13.06 2.42 17.25
CA CYS A 147 -12.08 1.57 17.92
C CYS A 147 -12.63 0.98 19.24
N LYS A 148 -13.38 1.77 20.01
CA LYS A 148 -14.02 1.30 21.27
C LYS A 148 -15.13 0.28 20.97
N GLU A 149 -15.99 0.56 20.02
CA GLU A 149 -17.11 -0.33 19.61
C GLU A 149 -16.61 -1.69 19.11
N HIS A 150 -15.56 -1.68 18.27
CA HIS A 150 -14.99 -2.88 17.67
C HIS A 150 -13.86 -3.52 18.49
N ASN A 151 -13.58 -2.98 19.69
CA ASN A 151 -12.54 -3.49 20.58
C ASN A 151 -11.18 -3.62 19.89
N VAL A 152 -10.79 -2.60 19.10
CA VAL A 152 -9.53 -2.56 18.38
C VAL A 152 -8.37 -2.62 19.35
N LYS A 153 -7.44 -3.55 19.15
CA LYS A 153 -6.29 -3.80 20.04
C LYS A 153 -4.99 -3.24 19.50
N THR A 154 -4.91 -3.00 18.20
CA THR A 154 -3.68 -2.53 17.55
C THR A 154 -3.99 -1.36 16.62
N ILE A 155 -3.19 -0.30 16.73
CA ILE A 155 -3.16 0.83 15.79
C ILE A 155 -1.81 0.81 15.10
N PHE A 156 -1.82 0.69 13.79
CA PHE A 156 -0.60 0.63 12.99
C PHE A 156 -0.07 2.02 12.72
N VAL A 157 1.26 2.16 12.83
CA VAL A 157 2.00 3.40 12.60
C VAL A 157 3.00 3.16 11.48
N GLU A 158 2.94 3.98 10.45
CA GLU A 158 3.82 3.90 9.29
C GLU A 158 5.25 4.37 9.65
N GLU A 159 6.26 3.76 9.00
CA GLU A 159 7.68 3.97 9.31
C GLU A 159 8.16 5.43 9.14
N ALA A 160 7.51 6.22 8.30
CA ALA A 160 7.90 7.60 7.99
C ALA A 160 7.01 8.67 8.63
N VAL A 161 6.02 8.27 9.45
CA VAL A 161 5.01 9.18 10.03
C VAL A 161 5.33 9.49 11.49
N ARG A 162 4.99 10.70 11.94
CA ARG A 162 5.10 11.05 13.36
C ARG A 162 4.08 10.27 14.19
N PRO A 163 4.50 9.42 15.14
CA PRO A 163 3.60 8.47 15.81
C PRO A 163 2.63 9.13 16.81
N LYS A 164 2.82 10.39 17.15
CA LYS A 164 2.14 11.08 18.28
C LYS A 164 0.61 10.98 18.27
N THR A 165 -0.01 11.14 17.09
CA THR A 165 -1.49 11.07 16.96
C THR A 165 -1.98 9.65 17.14
N SER A 166 -1.31 8.68 16.50
CA SER A 166 -1.60 7.25 16.62
C SER A 166 -1.41 6.73 18.03
N GLU A 167 -0.33 7.16 18.73
CA GLU A 167 -0.08 6.83 20.14
C GLU A 167 -1.14 7.43 21.08
N THR A 168 -1.60 8.63 20.77
CA THR A 168 -2.66 9.27 21.56
C THR A 168 -3.98 8.54 21.40
N LEU A 169 -4.34 8.17 20.15
CA LEU A 169 -5.53 7.36 19.87
C LEU A 169 -5.43 5.99 20.56
N ALA A 170 -4.28 5.32 20.46
CA ALA A 170 -4.06 4.02 21.10
C ALA A 170 -4.30 4.07 22.60
N ARG A 171 -3.73 5.07 23.31
CA ARG A 171 -3.98 5.28 24.74
C ARG A 171 -5.44 5.53 25.07
N GLU A 172 -6.12 6.34 24.28
CA GLU A 172 -7.54 6.68 24.48
C GLU A 172 -8.46 5.46 24.37
N VAL A 173 -8.12 4.50 23.50
CA VAL A 173 -8.95 3.31 23.25
C VAL A 173 -8.44 2.05 23.93
N GLY A 174 -7.32 2.12 24.67
CA GLY A 174 -6.72 0.97 25.34
C GLY A 174 -6.08 -0.03 24.39
N ALA A 175 -5.58 0.46 23.24
CA ALA A 175 -4.84 -0.31 22.24
C ALA A 175 -3.32 -0.12 22.36
N THR A 176 -2.55 -0.92 21.64
CA THR A 176 -1.11 -0.75 21.45
C THR A 176 -0.81 -0.22 20.06
N THR A 177 0.36 0.37 19.87
CA THR A 177 0.86 0.73 18.54
C THR A 177 1.79 -0.36 18.00
N GLN A 178 1.75 -0.58 16.69
CA GLN A 178 2.61 -1.52 15.96
C GLN A 178 3.10 -0.85 14.70
N GLU A 179 4.39 -0.96 14.39
CA GLU A 179 4.95 -0.45 13.14
C GLU A 179 4.44 -1.26 11.94
N ILE A 180 4.19 -0.55 10.83
CA ILE A 180 3.84 -1.11 9.52
C ILE A 180 4.56 -0.33 8.42
N TYR A 181 4.90 -0.99 7.31
CA TYR A 181 5.66 -0.39 6.21
C TYR A 181 4.76 0.00 5.05
N THR A 182 4.79 1.26 4.63
CA THR A 182 4.21 1.72 3.36
C THR A 182 5.07 1.34 2.16
N ILE A 183 6.32 0.99 2.41
CA ILE A 183 7.30 0.58 1.39
C ILE A 183 7.54 1.68 0.32
N GLU A 184 7.31 2.93 0.68
CA GLU A 184 7.59 4.09 -0.17
C GLU A 184 9.08 4.47 -0.16
N CYS A 185 9.75 4.17 0.95
CA CYS A 185 11.15 4.48 1.15
C CYS A 185 12.00 3.21 1.32
N SER A 186 13.21 3.23 0.77
CA SER A 186 14.20 2.18 1.06
C SER A 186 14.95 2.53 2.34
N ASN A 187 14.97 1.63 3.32
CA ASN A 187 15.89 1.68 4.45
C ASN A 187 17.15 0.81 4.26
N GLY A 188 17.41 0.36 3.03
CA GLY A 188 18.68 -0.23 2.60
C GLY A 188 18.83 -1.75 2.82
N GLU A 189 18.16 -2.36 3.79
CA GLU A 189 18.47 -3.75 4.19
C GLU A 189 17.37 -4.78 3.85
N LYS A 190 16.11 -4.36 3.75
CA LYS A 190 14.99 -5.29 3.56
C LYS A 190 14.43 -5.21 2.14
N THR A 191 14.13 -6.38 1.59
CA THR A 191 13.45 -6.49 0.29
C THR A 191 11.96 -6.16 0.42
N TYR A 192 11.30 -5.89 -0.70
CA TYR A 192 9.84 -5.75 -0.76
C TYR A 192 9.12 -6.96 -0.13
N LEU A 193 9.54 -8.18 -0.50
CA LEU A 193 8.94 -9.41 0.02
C LEU A 193 9.05 -9.51 1.54
N THR A 194 10.22 -9.21 2.08
CA THR A 194 10.46 -9.25 3.54
C THR A 194 9.56 -8.25 4.27
N ARG A 195 9.44 -7.02 3.75
CA ARG A 195 8.57 -6.01 4.38
C ARG A 195 7.10 -6.37 4.28
N MET A 196 6.66 -6.92 3.14
CA MET A 196 5.29 -7.40 3.02
C MET A 196 4.99 -8.54 3.98
N GLU A 197 5.92 -9.48 4.17
CA GLU A 197 5.78 -10.57 5.14
C GLU A 197 5.71 -10.03 6.57
N GLU A 198 6.57 -9.08 6.94
CA GLU A 198 6.53 -8.40 8.24
C GLU A 198 5.21 -7.65 8.47
N ASN A 199 4.70 -6.94 7.46
CA ASN A 199 3.39 -6.28 7.52
C ASN A 199 2.27 -7.29 7.80
N LEU A 200 2.28 -8.40 7.08
CA LEU A 200 1.26 -9.45 7.23
C LEU A 200 1.36 -10.17 8.57
N ASP A 201 2.58 -10.42 9.07
CA ASP A 201 2.80 -10.99 10.39
C ASP A 201 2.38 -10.03 11.52
N ALA A 202 2.66 -8.72 11.36
CA ALA A 202 2.22 -7.70 12.32
C ALA A 202 0.69 -7.61 12.38
N THR A 203 0.02 -7.72 11.23
CA THR A 203 -1.43 -7.62 11.11
C THR A 203 -2.16 -8.88 11.59
N TYR A 204 -1.52 -10.05 11.51
CA TYR A 204 -2.13 -11.34 11.91
C TYR A 204 -2.11 -11.58 13.44
N LYS A 205 -1.26 -10.87 14.20
CA LYS A 205 -1.14 -11.01 15.67
C LYS A 205 -2.34 -10.42 16.39
#